data_1226dc7a79ddf5bf63e7b671797f4fd9
#
_entry.id   1226dc7a79ddf5bf63e7b671797f4fd9
#
_cell.length_a   1.000
_cell.length_b   1.000
_cell.length_c   1.000
_cell.angle_alpha   90.00
_cell.angle_beta   90.00
_cell.angle_gamma   90.00
#
_symmetry.space_group_name_H-M   'P 1'
#
loop_
_entity.id
_entity.type
_entity.pdbx_description
1 polymer ?
#
loop_
_entity_poly.entity_id
_entity_poly.type
_entity_poly.pdbx_seq_one_letter_code
_entity_poly.pdbx_strand_id
1 'polypeptide(L)'
;LVVLVHNRTYKRTHSGVISIMVDTEFQNIGIGTALMRKVVNAADRELKLHRLELLVLSDNKHAIRLYEKFGFIKEGTRKHAAVKDGAFIDEDFFARVAASEA
;
A
#
# COMPACT_ATOMS: atom_id res chain seq x y z
N LEU A 1 -4.73 8.07 8.74
CA LEU A 1 -3.93 7.10 9.50
C LEU A 1 -3.16 6.19 8.57
N VAL A 2 -1.88 6.08 8.79
CA VAL A 2 -1.02 5.13 8.08
C VAL A 2 -0.39 4.21 9.09
N VAL A 3 -0.48 2.91 8.83
CA VAL A 3 0.15 1.90 9.66
C VAL A 3 1.06 1.05 8.77
N LEU A 4 2.32 0.96 9.17
CA LEU A 4 3.27 0.04 8.54
C LEU A 4 3.51 -1.13 9.49
N VAL A 5 3.18 -2.32 9.04
CA VAL A 5 3.40 -3.54 9.81
C VAL A 5 4.61 -4.27 9.22
N HIS A 6 5.68 -4.35 10.01
CA HIS A 6 6.86 -5.09 9.61
C HIS A 6 6.63 -6.59 9.81
N ASN A 7 6.84 -7.37 8.77
CA ASN A 7 6.71 -8.82 8.85
C ASN A 7 7.89 -9.41 9.62
N ARG A 8 7.60 -10.08 10.74
CA ARG A 8 8.65 -10.63 11.60
C ARG A 8 8.87 -12.14 11.43
N THR A 9 8.20 -12.75 10.48
CA THR A 9 8.45 -14.16 10.15
C THR A 9 9.83 -14.27 9.53
N TYR A 10 10.64 -15.22 10.01
CA TYR A 10 12.05 -15.39 9.64
C TYR A 10 12.34 -15.19 8.13
N LYS A 11 11.57 -15.87 7.28
CA LYS A 11 11.78 -15.79 5.83
C LYS A 11 11.18 -14.55 5.18
N ARG A 12 10.49 -13.70 5.93
CA ARG A 12 9.76 -12.55 5.40
C ARG A 12 10.10 -11.24 6.09
N THR A 13 11.18 -11.20 6.86
CA THR A 13 11.59 -9.98 7.59
C THR A 13 11.95 -8.83 6.66
N HIS A 14 12.18 -9.11 5.37
CA HIS A 14 12.46 -8.11 4.34
C HIS A 14 11.20 -7.38 3.84
N SER A 15 10.03 -7.75 4.30
CA SER A 15 8.79 -7.19 3.80
C SER A 15 7.96 -6.51 4.88
N GLY A 16 7.08 -5.65 4.47
CA GLY A 16 6.12 -5.00 5.34
C GLY A 16 4.81 -4.77 4.62
N VAL A 17 3.74 -4.62 5.37
CA VAL A 17 2.39 -4.36 4.86
C VAL A 17 1.95 -2.98 5.30
N ILE A 18 1.45 -2.18 4.36
CA ILE A 18 0.94 -0.85 4.63
C ILE A 18 -0.59 -0.90 4.68
N SER A 19 -1.15 -0.29 5.70
CA SER A 19 -2.58 -0.02 5.76
C SER A 19 -2.77 1.49 5.87
N ILE A 20 -3.51 2.06 4.92
CA ILE A 20 -3.75 3.49 4.88
C ILE A 20 -5.24 3.76 5.00
N MET A 21 -5.59 4.61 5.96
CA MET A 21 -6.94 5.10 6.13
C MET A 21 -6.89 6.63 6.16
N VAL A 22 -7.37 7.26 5.10
CA VAL A 22 -7.48 8.71 5.00
C VAL A 22 -8.96 9.05 4.87
N ASP A 23 -9.42 9.99 5.68
CA ASP A 23 -10.80 10.47 5.59
C ASP A 23 -11.06 10.97 4.17
N THR A 24 -12.22 10.61 3.60
CA THR A 24 -12.59 10.99 2.24
C THR A 24 -12.57 12.51 2.02
N GLU A 25 -12.83 13.29 3.05
CA GLU A 25 -12.78 14.75 2.98
C GLU A 25 -11.39 15.28 2.65
N PHE A 26 -10.33 14.53 2.96
CA PHE A 26 -8.96 14.97 2.82
C PHE A 26 -8.21 14.29 1.67
N GLN A 27 -8.84 13.39 0.93
CA GLN A 27 -8.16 12.61 -0.11
C GLN A 27 -7.56 13.46 -1.22
N ASN A 28 -8.14 14.63 -1.50
CA ASN A 28 -7.72 15.47 -2.63
C ASN A 28 -6.79 16.63 -2.24
N ILE A 29 -6.34 16.72 -1.00
CA ILE A 29 -5.50 17.83 -0.55
C ILE A 29 -4.05 17.46 -0.25
N GLY A 30 -3.59 16.33 -0.78
CA GLY A 30 -2.18 15.91 -0.69
C GLY A 30 -1.78 15.20 0.59
N ILE A 31 -2.70 14.96 1.51
CA ILE A 31 -2.40 14.25 2.76
C ILE A 31 -1.92 12.83 2.48
N GLY A 32 -2.60 12.12 1.58
CA GLY A 32 -2.20 10.76 1.19
C GLY A 32 -0.78 10.72 0.63
N THR A 33 -0.43 11.69 -0.20
CA THR A 33 0.92 11.80 -0.77
C THR A 33 1.97 12.00 0.31
N ALA A 34 1.71 12.91 1.27
CA ALA A 34 2.64 13.17 2.36
C ALA A 34 2.84 11.94 3.26
N LEU A 35 1.74 11.24 3.57
CA LEU A 35 1.80 10.02 4.38
C LEU A 35 2.56 8.90 3.66
N MET A 36 2.30 8.70 2.37
CA MET A 36 3.01 7.71 1.58
C MET A 36 4.51 7.98 1.52
N ARG A 37 4.89 9.25 1.35
CA ARG A 37 6.30 9.63 1.33
C ARG A 37 6.99 9.27 2.64
N LYS A 38 6.35 9.54 3.77
CA LYS A 38 6.89 9.17 5.08
C LYS A 38 7.05 7.67 5.24
N VAL A 39 6.03 6.90 4.85
CA VAL A 39 6.06 5.44 4.98
C VAL A 39 7.13 4.82 4.11
N VAL A 40 7.22 5.25 2.86
CA VAL A 40 8.23 4.74 1.91
C VAL A 40 9.64 5.09 2.40
N ASN A 41 9.84 6.31 2.89
CA ASN A 41 11.14 6.71 3.42
C ASN A 41 11.51 5.90 4.66
N ALA A 42 10.57 5.66 5.57
CA ALA A 42 10.83 4.85 6.75
C ALA A 42 11.19 3.41 6.36
N ALA A 43 10.47 2.84 5.41
CA ALA A 43 10.75 1.50 4.93
C ALA A 43 12.12 1.40 4.27
N ASP A 44 12.49 2.38 3.46
CA ASP A 44 13.77 2.35 2.73
C ASP A 44 14.97 2.65 3.64
N ARG A 45 14.86 3.63 4.54
CA ARG A 45 15.99 4.15 5.29
C ARG A 45 16.13 3.58 6.68
N GLU A 46 15.02 3.45 7.41
CA GLU A 46 15.04 3.02 8.79
C GLU A 46 14.91 1.52 8.95
N LEU A 47 13.95 0.92 8.24
CA LEU A 47 13.66 -0.51 8.33
C LEU A 47 14.35 -1.33 7.25
N LYS A 48 14.82 -0.67 6.18
CA LYS A 48 15.49 -1.31 5.04
C LYS A 48 14.70 -2.48 4.47
N LEU A 49 13.39 -2.28 4.33
CA LEU A 49 12.51 -3.29 3.79
C LEU A 49 12.67 -3.38 2.27
N HIS A 50 12.87 -4.59 1.79
CA HIS A 50 12.99 -4.85 0.35
C HIS A 50 11.64 -4.79 -0.35
N ARG A 51 10.56 -5.11 0.35
CA ARG A 51 9.24 -5.24 -0.23
C ARG A 51 8.18 -4.60 0.68
N LEU A 52 7.29 -3.80 0.07
CA LEU A 52 6.11 -3.25 0.72
C LEU A 52 4.87 -3.75 -0.01
N GLU A 53 3.85 -4.13 0.73
CA GLU A 53 2.60 -4.65 0.19
C GLU A 53 1.42 -3.84 0.69
N LEU A 54 0.38 -3.74 -0.13
CA LEU A 54 -0.89 -3.13 0.27
C LEU A 54 -2.06 -3.74 -0.50
N LEU A 55 -3.24 -3.60 0.09
CA LEU A 55 -4.51 -3.94 -0.55
C LEU A 55 -5.32 -2.66 -0.73
N VAL A 56 -6.03 -2.56 -1.83
CA VAL A 56 -6.88 -1.42 -2.13
C VAL A 56 -8.13 -1.91 -2.86
N LEU A 57 -9.28 -1.32 -2.56
CA LEU A 57 -10.51 -1.64 -3.28
C LEU A 57 -10.32 -1.30 -4.76
N SER A 58 -10.75 -2.20 -5.64
CA SER A 58 -10.49 -2.09 -7.09
C SER A 58 -11.13 -0.85 -7.72
N ASP A 59 -12.15 -0.28 -7.10
CA ASP A 59 -12.80 0.94 -7.60
C ASP A 59 -12.15 2.23 -7.10
N ASN A 60 -11.20 2.14 -6.18
CA ASN A 60 -10.56 3.32 -5.61
C ASN A 60 -9.42 3.81 -6.53
N LYS A 61 -9.81 4.40 -7.65
CA LYS A 61 -8.87 4.82 -8.68
C LYS A 61 -7.91 5.90 -8.21
N HIS A 62 -8.38 6.78 -7.32
CA HIS A 62 -7.54 7.84 -6.76
C HIS A 62 -6.39 7.26 -5.94
N ALA A 63 -6.68 6.31 -5.06
CA ALA A 63 -5.65 5.66 -4.25
C ALA A 63 -4.70 4.84 -5.12
N ILE A 64 -5.22 4.12 -6.11
CA ILE A 64 -4.40 3.33 -7.03
C ILE A 64 -3.38 4.22 -7.75
N ARG A 65 -3.82 5.37 -8.26
CA ARG A 65 -2.90 6.31 -8.92
C ARG A 65 -1.83 6.83 -7.96
N LEU A 66 -2.21 7.08 -6.71
CA LEU A 66 -1.26 7.50 -5.69
C LEU A 66 -0.19 6.43 -5.46
N TYR A 67 -0.59 5.17 -5.28
CA TYR A 67 0.35 4.07 -5.04
C TYR A 67 1.27 3.87 -6.23
N GLU A 68 0.74 3.96 -7.44
CA GLU A 68 1.55 3.82 -8.65
C GLU A 68 2.62 4.91 -8.75
N LYS A 69 2.33 6.14 -8.28
CA LYS A 69 3.33 7.21 -8.22
C LYS A 69 4.53 6.85 -7.34
N PHE A 70 4.31 6.04 -6.31
CA PHE A 70 5.38 5.62 -5.41
C PHE A 70 6.01 4.29 -5.82
N GLY A 71 5.72 3.81 -7.01
CA GLY A 71 6.36 2.62 -7.55
C GLY A 71 5.67 1.31 -7.20
N PHE A 72 4.45 1.35 -6.66
CA PHE A 72 3.69 0.14 -6.43
C PHE A 72 3.12 -0.39 -7.72
N ILE A 73 3.18 -1.70 -7.90
CA ILE A 73 2.71 -2.41 -9.08
C ILE A 73 1.67 -3.44 -8.67
N LYS A 74 0.60 -3.52 -9.43
CA LYS A 74 -0.45 -4.50 -9.19
C LYS A 74 0.07 -5.92 -9.44
N GLU A 75 -0.08 -6.78 -8.44
CA GLU A 75 0.34 -8.18 -8.55
C GLU A 75 -0.82 -9.15 -8.64
N GLY A 76 -2.02 -8.73 -8.32
CA GLY A 76 -3.18 -9.60 -8.40
C GLY A 76 -4.46 -8.93 -7.93
N THR A 77 -5.54 -9.68 -8.01
CA THR A 77 -6.87 -9.23 -7.58
C THR A 77 -7.53 -10.34 -6.76
N ARG A 78 -8.06 -9.96 -5.60
CA ARG A 78 -8.84 -10.84 -4.75
C ARG A 78 -10.31 -10.64 -5.05
N LYS A 79 -10.92 -11.60 -5.72
CA LYS A 79 -12.33 -11.50 -6.15
C LYS A 79 -13.27 -11.50 -4.97
N HIS A 80 -14.21 -10.54 -4.95
CA HIS A 80 -15.26 -10.42 -3.94
C HIS A 80 -14.70 -10.46 -2.51
N ALA A 81 -13.54 -9.85 -2.29
CA ALA A 81 -12.87 -9.89 -1.01
C ALA A 81 -13.44 -8.91 0.02
N ALA A 82 -14.25 -7.95 -0.43
CA ALA A 82 -14.85 -6.94 0.45
C ALA A 82 -16.31 -6.69 0.07
N VAL A 83 -17.01 -5.99 0.96
CA VAL A 83 -18.39 -5.53 0.72
C VAL A 83 -18.40 -4.01 0.80
N LYS A 84 -18.98 -3.37 -0.20
CA LYS A 84 -19.14 -1.92 -0.26
C LYS A 84 -20.54 -1.60 -0.79
N ASP A 85 -21.25 -0.75 -0.05
CA ASP A 85 -22.61 -0.33 -0.42
C ASP A 85 -23.55 -1.51 -0.71
N GLY A 86 -23.42 -2.58 0.07
CA GLY A 86 -24.27 -3.77 -0.05
C GLY A 86 -23.89 -4.72 -1.18
N ALA A 87 -22.81 -4.47 -1.89
CA ALA A 87 -22.35 -5.32 -3.00
C ALA A 87 -20.93 -5.82 -2.76
N PHE A 88 -20.62 -6.99 -3.31
CA PHE A 88 -19.26 -7.49 -3.27
C PHE A 88 -18.37 -6.67 -4.20
N ILE A 89 -17.15 -6.41 -3.75
CA ILE A 89 -16.15 -5.70 -4.53
C ILE A 89 -14.80 -6.40 -4.43
N ASP A 90 -14.00 -6.28 -5.48
CA ASP A 90 -12.67 -6.86 -5.51
C ASP A 90 -11.66 -5.97 -4.78
N GLU A 91 -10.61 -6.59 -4.26
CA GLU A 91 -9.44 -5.90 -3.75
C GLU A 91 -8.25 -6.17 -4.65
N ASP A 92 -7.55 -5.11 -5.04
CA ASP A 92 -6.30 -5.24 -5.78
C ASP A 92 -5.12 -5.31 -4.82
N PHE A 93 -4.21 -6.19 -5.12
CA PHE A 93 -2.98 -6.40 -4.35
C PHE A 93 -1.83 -5.71 -5.09
N PHE A 94 -1.17 -4.78 -4.40
CA PHE A 94 -0.04 -4.04 -4.93
C PHE A 94 1.20 -4.28 -4.11
N ALA A 95 2.35 -4.24 -4.76
CA ALA A 95 3.63 -4.33 -4.08
C ALA A 95 4.64 -3.37 -4.70
N ARG A 96 5.53 -2.87 -3.85
CA ARG A 96 6.69 -2.10 -4.24
C ARG A 96 7.92 -2.87 -3.82
N VAL A 97 8.75 -3.22 -4.77
CA VAL A 97 10.01 -3.89 -4.52
C VAL A 97 11.12 -2.85 -4.64
N ALA A 98 11.95 -2.72 -3.61
CA ALA A 98 13.05 -1.77 -3.64
C ALA A 98 14.04 -2.12 -4.75
N ALA A 99 14.71 -1.09 -5.30
CA ALA A 99 15.71 -1.31 -6.31
C ALA A 99 16.78 -2.26 -5.78
N SER A 100 17.05 -3.32 -6.53
CA SER A 100 18.05 -4.29 -6.13
C SER A 100 19.46 -3.73 -6.39
N GLU A 101 20.33 -3.84 -5.40
CA GLU A 101 21.75 -3.55 -5.56
C GLU A 101 22.50 -4.83 -5.88
N ALA A 102 21.96 -5.61 -6.76
CA ALA A 102 22.55 -6.89 -7.12
C ALA A 102 24.01 -6.75 -7.57
#